data_67fa11e813c08906379a046c69f1fa49
#
_entry.id   67fa11e813c08906379a046c69f1fa49
#
_cell.length_a   1.000
_cell.length_b   1.000
_cell.length_c   1.000
_cell.angle_alpha   90.00
_cell.angle_beta   90.00
_cell.angle_gamma   90.00
#
_symmetry.space_group_name_H-M   'P 1'
#
loop_
_entity.id
_entity.type
_entity.pdbx_description
1 polymer ?
#
loop_
_entity_poly.entity_id
_entity_poly.type
_entity_poly.pdbx_seq_one_letter_code
_entity_poly.pdbx_strand_id
1 'polypeptide(L)'
;MAVLPILVYGDPRLEATNQPVEGFGDELRPLIENLFETGWQAPGLGLAAPQVGINLRIATVDLSVGKDPEARVVLANPEIISSRGKASLEEGCLSFPGLFTTIERPTGLRVRAQDEDGRWREFDAEGLLAQTVCHEVDHLDGVLLVHHLRSMKRRLFMRRVEKMRKLGVWQSTA
;
A
#
# COMPACT_ATOMS: atom_id res chain seq x y z
N MET A 1 -8.81 -13.90 -12.52
CA MET A 1 -7.94 -12.97 -11.81
C MET A 1 -6.90 -12.49 -12.80
N ALA A 2 -6.57 -11.21 -12.79
CA ALA A 2 -5.60 -10.60 -13.69
C ALA A 2 -4.53 -9.90 -12.85
N VAL A 3 -3.27 -10.02 -13.28
CA VAL A 3 -2.17 -9.23 -12.71
C VAL A 3 -2.17 -7.86 -13.37
N LEU A 4 -2.21 -6.82 -12.56
CA LEU A 4 -2.28 -5.44 -13.01
C LEU A 4 -0.89 -4.79 -13.02
N PRO A 5 -0.59 -3.88 -13.98
CA PRO A 5 0.68 -3.17 -13.98
C PRO A 5 0.77 -2.23 -12.76
N ILE A 6 1.88 -2.32 -12.01
CA ILE A 6 2.13 -1.48 -10.83
C ILE A 6 2.83 -0.20 -11.28
N LEU A 7 2.25 0.95 -10.98
CA LEU A 7 2.82 2.26 -11.25
C LEU A 7 4.06 2.51 -10.39
N VAL A 8 5.08 3.12 -10.98
CA VAL A 8 6.29 3.52 -10.25
C VAL A 8 6.31 5.00 -9.95
N TYR A 9 7.01 5.39 -8.89
CA TYR A 9 7.17 6.78 -8.47
C TYR A 9 7.56 7.70 -9.64
N GLY A 10 6.83 8.80 -9.77
CA GLY A 10 6.88 9.74 -10.88
C GLY A 10 5.59 9.72 -11.72
N ASP A 11 4.74 8.71 -11.57
CA ASP A 11 3.39 8.74 -12.11
C ASP A 11 2.49 9.61 -11.18
N PRO A 12 1.84 10.67 -11.70
CA PRO A 12 1.07 11.60 -10.88
C PRO A 12 -0.15 10.95 -10.21
N ARG A 13 -0.63 9.82 -10.70
CA ARG A 13 -1.77 9.11 -10.11
C ARG A 13 -1.46 8.58 -8.70
N LEU A 14 -0.19 8.33 -8.39
CA LEU A 14 0.24 7.87 -7.06
C LEU A 14 0.07 8.93 -5.96
N GLU A 15 0.04 10.21 -6.33
CA GLU A 15 -0.09 11.34 -5.40
C GLU A 15 -1.46 12.05 -5.54
N ALA A 16 -2.38 11.45 -6.29
CA ALA A 16 -3.72 11.99 -6.47
C ALA A 16 -4.61 11.73 -5.25
N THR A 17 -5.64 12.57 -5.07
CA THR A 17 -6.70 12.32 -4.09
C THR A 17 -7.57 11.17 -4.58
N ASN A 18 -7.71 10.13 -3.77
CA ASN A 18 -8.49 8.95 -4.11
C ASN A 18 -9.95 9.09 -3.64
N GLN A 19 -10.88 8.60 -4.47
CA GLN A 19 -12.32 8.68 -4.21
C GLN A 19 -12.75 7.56 -3.25
N PRO A 20 -13.73 7.81 -2.38
CA PRO A 20 -14.27 6.75 -1.55
C PRO A 20 -14.91 5.65 -2.41
N VAL A 21 -14.87 4.41 -1.89
CA VAL A 21 -15.63 3.31 -2.46
C VAL A 21 -17.10 3.47 -2.06
N GLU A 22 -17.98 3.54 -3.03
CA GLU A 22 -19.44 3.65 -2.83
C GLU A 22 -20.18 2.37 -3.23
N GLY A 23 -19.66 1.61 -4.23
CA GLY A 23 -20.19 0.33 -4.69
C GLY A 23 -19.42 -0.85 -4.13
N PHE A 24 -20.12 -1.87 -3.65
CA PHE A 24 -19.57 -3.07 -3.03
C PHE A 24 -20.14 -4.34 -3.66
N GLY A 25 -19.69 -5.49 -3.17
CA GLY A 25 -20.15 -6.78 -3.65
C GLY A 25 -19.58 -7.15 -5.01
N ASP A 26 -20.43 -7.63 -5.92
CA ASP A 26 -19.99 -8.22 -7.20
C ASP A 26 -19.24 -7.25 -8.12
N GLU A 27 -19.46 -5.96 -8.00
CA GLU A 27 -18.75 -4.94 -8.78
C GLU A 27 -17.31 -4.71 -8.27
N LEU A 28 -17.11 -4.79 -6.95
CA LEU A 28 -15.82 -4.52 -6.32
C LEU A 28 -14.93 -5.77 -6.21
N ARG A 29 -15.52 -6.96 -6.07
CA ARG A 29 -14.78 -8.22 -5.91
C ARG A 29 -13.71 -8.48 -6.97
N PRO A 30 -13.95 -8.27 -8.28
CA PRO A 30 -12.90 -8.48 -9.28
C PRO A 30 -11.67 -7.61 -9.06
N LEU A 31 -11.85 -6.36 -8.62
CA LEU A 31 -10.73 -5.48 -8.29
C LEU A 31 -9.97 -5.99 -7.07
N ILE A 32 -10.68 -6.39 -5.99
CA ILE A 32 -10.07 -6.93 -4.79
C ILE A 32 -9.21 -8.16 -5.12
N GLU A 33 -9.74 -9.11 -5.87
CA GLU A 33 -9.01 -10.31 -6.28
C GLU A 33 -7.79 -9.98 -7.15
N ASN A 34 -7.91 -9.01 -8.06
CA ASN A 34 -6.79 -8.57 -8.87
C ASN A 34 -5.71 -7.86 -8.05
N LEU A 35 -6.08 -7.10 -7.00
CA LEU A 35 -5.12 -6.48 -6.09
C LEU A 35 -4.34 -7.55 -5.31
N PHE A 36 -5.01 -8.56 -4.75
CA PHE A 36 -4.34 -9.67 -4.07
C PHE A 36 -3.40 -10.41 -5.02
N GLU A 37 -3.88 -10.84 -6.17
CA GLU A 37 -3.09 -11.57 -7.16
C GLU A 37 -1.85 -10.76 -7.60
N THR A 38 -2.05 -9.46 -7.88
CA THR A 38 -0.94 -8.56 -8.26
C THR A 38 0.09 -8.42 -7.14
N GLY A 39 -0.38 -8.24 -5.90
CA GLY A 39 0.49 -8.15 -4.71
C GLY A 39 1.31 -9.43 -4.51
N TRP A 40 0.70 -10.60 -4.62
CA TRP A 40 1.39 -11.88 -4.47
C TRP A 40 2.43 -12.14 -5.56
N GLN A 41 2.14 -11.78 -6.82
CA GLN A 41 3.09 -11.93 -7.93
C GLN A 41 4.30 -10.99 -7.79
N ALA A 42 4.11 -9.81 -7.19
CA ALA A 42 5.16 -8.83 -6.91
C ALA A 42 5.84 -8.99 -5.54
N PRO A 43 5.75 -10.15 -4.87
CA PRO A 43 5.87 -10.53 -3.47
C PRO A 43 5.71 -9.37 -2.47
N GLY A 44 4.61 -8.61 -2.60
CA GLY A 44 4.21 -7.54 -1.67
C GLY A 44 3.30 -8.05 -0.56
N LEU A 45 3.36 -7.41 0.61
CA LEU A 45 2.49 -7.69 1.76
C LEU A 45 1.16 -6.94 1.69
N GLY A 46 1.07 -5.91 0.84
CA GLY A 46 -0.12 -5.11 0.59
C GLY A 46 -0.03 -4.45 -0.78
N LEU A 47 -1.18 -4.00 -1.27
CA LEU A 47 -1.29 -3.23 -2.52
C LEU A 47 -2.54 -2.35 -2.49
N ALA A 48 -2.35 -1.06 -2.75
CA ALA A 48 -3.43 -0.08 -2.85
C ALA A 48 -3.85 0.16 -4.31
N ALA A 49 -5.14 0.41 -4.54
CA ALA A 49 -5.69 0.66 -5.87
C ALA A 49 -5.00 1.80 -6.64
N PRO A 50 -4.58 2.93 -6.04
CA PRO A 50 -3.82 3.94 -6.76
C PRO A 50 -2.49 3.44 -7.31
N GLN A 51 -1.87 2.42 -6.71
CA GLN A 51 -0.63 1.83 -7.24
C GLN A 51 -0.85 1.08 -8.57
N VAL A 52 -2.06 0.69 -8.87
CA VAL A 52 -2.44 0.10 -10.18
C VAL A 52 -3.24 1.08 -11.04
N GLY A 53 -3.21 2.37 -10.70
CA GLY A 53 -3.82 3.44 -11.48
C GLY A 53 -5.32 3.60 -11.30
N ILE A 54 -5.91 2.98 -10.28
CA ILE A 54 -7.35 3.05 -9.97
C ILE A 54 -7.55 4.02 -8.81
N ASN A 55 -8.28 5.11 -9.07
CA ASN A 55 -8.50 6.21 -8.13
C ASN A 55 -9.64 5.89 -7.13
N LEU A 56 -9.42 4.86 -6.29
CA LEU A 56 -10.35 4.44 -5.24
C LEU A 56 -9.63 4.26 -3.89
N ARG A 57 -10.32 4.55 -2.80
CA ARG A 57 -9.83 4.33 -1.43
C ARG A 57 -9.99 2.86 -1.01
N ILE A 58 -9.28 1.96 -1.69
CA ILE A 58 -9.24 0.54 -1.36
C ILE A 58 -7.82 0.00 -1.46
N ALA A 59 -7.46 -0.85 -0.50
CA ALA A 59 -6.21 -1.59 -0.48
C ALA A 59 -6.44 -3.01 0.04
N THR A 60 -5.48 -3.88 -0.21
CA THR A 60 -5.45 -5.25 0.30
C THR A 60 -4.17 -5.48 1.09
N VAL A 61 -4.25 -6.28 2.14
CA VAL A 61 -3.09 -6.70 2.95
C VAL A 61 -3.17 -8.20 3.15
N ASP A 62 -2.05 -8.89 2.94
CA ASP A 62 -1.89 -10.31 3.21
C ASP A 62 -0.43 -10.62 3.57
N LEU A 63 -0.16 -10.79 4.87
CA LEU A 63 1.18 -11.09 5.36
C LEU A 63 1.64 -12.51 5.01
N SER A 64 0.72 -13.39 4.62
CA SER A 64 1.02 -14.76 4.21
C SER A 64 1.45 -14.88 2.75
N VAL A 65 1.23 -13.83 1.95
CA VAL A 65 1.50 -13.80 0.50
C VAL A 65 0.79 -14.97 -0.20
N GLY A 66 -0.53 -15.06 0.00
CA GLY A 66 -1.39 -16.07 -0.63
C GLY A 66 -1.34 -17.49 -0.03
N LYS A 67 -0.61 -17.70 1.07
CA LYS A 67 -0.49 -19.03 1.69
C LYS A 67 -1.62 -19.36 2.65
N ASP A 68 -2.25 -18.34 3.21
CA ASP A 68 -3.35 -18.47 4.17
C ASP A 68 -4.52 -17.60 3.76
N PRO A 69 -5.65 -18.18 3.29
CA PRO A 69 -6.82 -17.41 2.89
C PRO A 69 -7.42 -16.55 4.01
N GLU A 70 -7.25 -16.96 5.29
CA GLU A 70 -7.75 -16.23 6.45
C GLU A 70 -6.89 -15.00 6.81
N ALA A 71 -5.67 -14.91 6.26
CA ALA A 71 -4.79 -13.75 6.45
C ALA A 71 -5.13 -12.55 5.57
N ARG A 72 -6.10 -12.69 4.67
CA ARG A 72 -6.51 -11.64 3.74
C ARG A 72 -7.29 -10.55 4.46
N VAL A 73 -6.86 -9.30 4.31
CA VAL A 73 -7.52 -8.12 4.85
C VAL A 73 -7.87 -7.17 3.72
N VAL A 74 -9.15 -6.84 3.59
CA VAL A 74 -9.64 -5.80 2.68
C VAL A 74 -9.80 -4.50 3.47
N LEU A 75 -9.25 -3.42 2.93
CA LEU A 75 -9.27 -2.08 3.52
C LEU A 75 -10.00 -1.13 2.55
N ALA A 76 -11.34 -1.18 2.52
CA ALA A 76 -12.13 -0.18 1.81
C ALA A 76 -12.46 0.98 2.75
N ASN A 77 -12.22 2.21 2.29
CA ASN A 77 -12.43 3.46 3.07
C ASN A 77 -11.81 3.41 4.48
N PRO A 78 -10.54 2.99 4.64
CA PRO A 78 -9.96 2.79 5.96
C PRO A 78 -9.77 4.10 6.71
N GLU A 79 -9.94 4.00 8.04
CA GLU A 79 -9.72 5.05 9.03
C GLU A 79 -8.82 4.52 10.14
N ILE A 80 -7.74 5.21 10.46
CA ILE A 80 -6.91 4.92 11.64
C ILE A 80 -7.54 5.67 12.81
N ILE A 81 -8.26 4.94 13.68
CA ILE A 81 -8.97 5.51 14.84
C ILE A 81 -8.00 5.96 15.91
N SER A 82 -6.98 5.16 16.17
CA SER A 82 -5.94 5.46 17.14
C SER A 82 -4.63 4.74 16.81
N SER A 83 -3.53 5.26 17.33
CA SER A 83 -2.21 4.65 17.17
C SER A 83 -1.46 4.66 18.48
N ARG A 84 -0.57 3.68 18.69
CA ARG A 84 0.28 3.58 19.89
C ARG A 84 1.70 3.17 19.55
N GLY A 85 2.62 3.57 20.39
CA GLY A 85 4.04 3.26 20.26
C GLY A 85 4.67 3.87 19.01
N LYS A 86 5.96 3.66 18.84
CA LYS A 86 6.74 4.07 17.67
C LYS A 86 7.93 3.15 17.49
N ALA A 87 8.22 2.78 16.26
CA ALA A 87 9.43 2.05 15.90
C ALA A 87 9.98 2.55 14.56
N SER A 88 11.31 2.52 14.44
CA SER A 88 11.97 2.76 13.15
C SER A 88 12.08 1.45 12.41
N LEU A 89 11.33 1.31 11.34
CA LEU A 89 11.18 0.07 10.58
C LEU A 89 11.68 0.26 9.15
N GLU A 90 12.31 -0.78 8.60
CA GLU A 90 12.67 -0.79 7.18
C GLU A 90 11.41 -1.09 6.35
N GLU A 91 11.19 -0.28 5.31
CA GLU A 91 10.10 -0.44 4.36
C GLU A 91 10.60 -0.40 2.93
N GLY A 92 10.05 -1.32 2.12
CA GLY A 92 10.02 -1.22 0.66
C GLY A 92 8.64 -0.81 0.17
N CYS A 93 8.53 -0.50 -1.10
CA CYS A 93 7.27 -0.24 -1.77
C CYS A 93 7.35 -0.73 -3.21
N LEU A 94 6.30 -1.39 -3.69
CA LEU A 94 6.23 -1.88 -5.07
C LEU A 94 6.31 -0.73 -6.10
N SER A 95 5.87 0.49 -5.71
CA SER A 95 6.04 1.70 -6.52
C SER A 95 7.46 2.31 -6.46
N PHE A 96 8.37 1.74 -5.65
CA PHE A 96 9.79 2.07 -5.58
C PHE A 96 10.64 0.79 -5.73
N PRO A 97 10.63 0.15 -6.90
CA PRO A 97 11.21 -1.18 -7.11
C PRO A 97 12.68 -1.24 -6.67
N GLY A 98 13.00 -2.22 -5.82
CA GLY A 98 14.36 -2.48 -5.34
C GLY A 98 14.92 -1.45 -4.35
N LEU A 99 14.12 -0.50 -3.87
CA LEU A 99 14.55 0.50 -2.90
C LEU A 99 13.85 0.32 -1.55
N PHE A 100 14.66 0.37 -0.50
CA PHE A 100 14.23 0.28 0.90
C PHE A 100 14.73 1.50 1.67
N THR A 101 13.96 1.88 2.68
CA THR A 101 14.33 2.96 3.59
C THR A 101 13.71 2.75 4.97
N THR A 102 14.31 3.32 6.00
CA THR A 102 13.77 3.25 7.38
C THR A 102 12.82 4.41 7.62
N ILE A 103 11.62 4.11 8.08
CA ILE A 103 10.55 5.06 8.42
C ILE A 103 10.12 4.83 9.87
N GLU A 104 9.74 5.89 10.58
CA GLU A 104 9.10 5.77 11.88
C GLU A 104 7.62 5.43 11.69
N ARG A 105 7.16 4.33 12.31
CA ARG A 105 5.78 3.88 12.27
C ARG A 105 5.23 3.61 13.66
N PRO A 106 3.91 3.73 13.88
CA PRO A 106 3.28 3.19 15.07
C PRO A 106 3.50 1.67 15.18
N THR A 107 3.66 1.18 16.41
CA THR A 107 3.77 -0.26 16.66
C THR A 107 2.41 -0.94 16.81
N GLY A 108 1.34 -0.18 17.00
CA GLY A 108 -0.02 -0.68 17.05
C GLY A 108 -1.02 0.37 16.58
N LEU A 109 -2.11 -0.11 15.97
CA LEU A 109 -3.22 0.68 15.44
C LEU A 109 -4.55 0.09 15.88
N ARG A 110 -5.55 0.94 16.07
CA ARG A 110 -6.97 0.59 15.97
C ARG A 110 -7.47 1.10 14.62
N VAL A 111 -7.95 0.20 13.79
CA VAL A 111 -8.36 0.46 12.41
C VAL A 111 -9.84 0.19 12.24
N ARG A 112 -10.54 1.04 11.50
CA ARG A 112 -11.90 0.84 11.03
C ARG A 112 -11.87 0.86 9.51
N ALA A 113 -12.44 -0.16 8.86
CA ALA A 113 -12.53 -0.25 7.41
C ALA A 113 -13.79 -1.00 6.99
N GLN A 114 -14.21 -0.84 5.74
CA GLN A 114 -15.25 -1.68 5.17
C GLN A 114 -14.63 -2.91 4.52
N ASP A 115 -15.31 -4.05 4.66
CA ASP A 115 -14.96 -5.28 3.98
C ASP A 115 -15.47 -5.28 2.51
N GLU A 116 -15.32 -6.37 1.80
CA GLU A 116 -15.74 -6.56 0.40
C GLU A 116 -17.25 -6.43 0.17
N ASP A 117 -18.05 -6.59 1.24
CA ASP A 117 -19.50 -6.43 1.24
C ASP A 117 -19.96 -5.04 1.71
N GLY A 118 -19.01 -4.14 2.04
CA GLY A 118 -19.30 -2.80 2.55
C GLY A 118 -19.62 -2.72 4.04
N ARG A 119 -19.47 -3.83 4.79
CA ARG A 119 -19.72 -3.84 6.22
C ARG A 119 -18.55 -3.25 6.97
N TRP A 120 -18.82 -2.32 7.86
CA TRP A 120 -17.79 -1.74 8.73
C TRP A 120 -17.28 -2.77 9.73
N ARG A 121 -15.96 -2.87 9.80
CA ARG A 121 -15.24 -3.70 10.76
C ARG A 121 -14.19 -2.87 11.47
N GLU A 122 -13.96 -3.19 12.73
CA GLU A 122 -12.88 -2.63 13.52
C GLU A 122 -11.96 -3.75 14.00
N PHE A 123 -10.66 -3.51 13.90
CA PHE A 123 -9.66 -4.47 14.35
C PHE A 123 -8.40 -3.76 14.86
N ASP A 124 -7.65 -4.48 15.69
CA ASP A 124 -6.32 -4.05 16.12
C ASP A 124 -5.26 -4.63 15.21
N ALA A 125 -4.31 -3.79 14.78
CA ALA A 125 -3.14 -4.20 14.01
C ALA A 125 -1.87 -3.91 14.82
N GLU A 126 -0.95 -4.87 14.86
CA GLU A 126 0.32 -4.76 15.60
C GLU A 126 1.50 -5.18 14.74
N GLY A 127 2.69 -4.67 15.07
CA GLY A 127 3.95 -5.03 14.42
C GLY A 127 3.90 -4.85 12.91
N LEU A 128 4.20 -5.91 12.14
CA LEU A 128 4.24 -5.87 10.68
C LEU A 128 2.88 -5.54 10.06
N LEU A 129 1.77 -6.01 10.65
CA LEU A 129 0.43 -5.66 10.16
C LEU A 129 0.15 -4.17 10.31
N ALA A 130 0.50 -3.57 11.46
CA ALA A 130 0.35 -2.13 11.68
C ALA A 130 1.20 -1.32 10.67
N GLN A 131 2.43 -1.75 10.43
CA GLN A 131 3.32 -1.13 9.44
C GLN A 131 2.71 -1.18 8.04
N THR A 132 2.25 -2.37 7.60
CA THR A 132 1.66 -2.57 6.28
C THR A 132 0.38 -1.76 6.11
N VAL A 133 -0.52 -1.78 7.10
CA VAL A 133 -1.75 -0.96 7.07
C VAL A 133 -1.44 0.53 6.95
N CYS A 134 -0.47 1.06 7.74
CA CYS A 134 -0.04 2.46 7.60
C CYS A 134 0.46 2.76 6.17
N HIS A 135 1.23 1.85 5.58
CA HIS A 135 1.77 1.99 4.24
C HIS A 135 0.66 2.07 3.19
N GLU A 136 -0.33 1.17 3.26
CA GLU A 136 -1.44 1.17 2.31
C GLU A 136 -2.36 2.38 2.49
N VAL A 137 -2.63 2.81 3.75
CA VAL A 137 -3.41 4.03 4.01
C VAL A 137 -2.68 5.27 3.48
N ASP A 138 -1.36 5.35 3.61
CA ASP A 138 -0.58 6.42 2.99
C ASP A 138 -0.84 6.52 1.48
N HIS A 139 -0.81 5.39 0.76
CA HIS A 139 -1.12 5.36 -0.67
C HIS A 139 -2.52 5.87 -0.99
N LEU A 140 -3.51 5.53 -0.16
CA LEU A 140 -4.89 6.01 -0.31
C LEU A 140 -4.99 7.52 -0.07
N ASP A 141 -4.08 8.10 0.69
CA ASP A 141 -4.01 9.54 0.98
C ASP A 141 -3.03 10.28 0.05
N GLY A 142 -2.48 9.60 -0.99
CA GLY A 142 -1.49 10.17 -1.91
C GLY A 142 -0.12 10.41 -1.27
N VAL A 143 0.17 9.77 -0.15
CA VAL A 143 1.44 9.87 0.58
C VAL A 143 2.35 8.70 0.20
N LEU A 144 3.59 9.01 -0.14
CA LEU A 144 4.59 8.03 -0.57
C LEU A 144 5.76 7.96 0.41
N LEU A 145 6.57 6.90 0.34
CA LEU A 145 7.76 6.69 1.18
C LEU A 145 8.64 7.94 1.32
N VAL A 146 8.83 8.68 0.22
CA VAL A 146 9.68 9.87 0.17
C VAL A 146 9.16 11.02 1.02
N HIS A 147 7.85 11.07 1.32
CA HIS A 147 7.25 12.12 2.14
C HIS A 147 7.59 11.97 3.63
N HIS A 148 7.91 10.75 4.08
CA HIS A 148 8.36 10.48 5.45
C HIS A 148 9.85 10.76 5.67
N LEU A 149 10.62 10.99 4.59
CA LEU A 149 12.06 11.17 4.69
C LEU A 149 12.45 12.63 4.95
N ARG A 150 13.29 12.86 5.94
CA ARG A 150 13.89 14.18 6.23
C ARG A 150 14.92 14.55 5.15
N SER A 151 15.19 15.83 5.00
CA SER A 151 15.91 16.45 3.87
C SER A 151 17.15 15.70 3.37
N MET A 152 18.09 15.32 4.23
CA MET A 152 19.30 14.60 3.84
C MET A 152 18.97 13.18 3.33
N LYS A 153 18.16 12.44 4.07
CA LYS A 153 17.76 11.07 3.75
C LYS A 153 16.94 11.03 2.47
N ARG A 154 16.00 11.96 2.31
CA ARG A 154 15.22 12.15 1.09
C ARG A 154 16.12 12.41 -0.12
N ARG A 155 17.10 13.30 -0.01
CA ARG A 155 18.04 13.61 -1.11
C ARG A 155 18.84 12.37 -1.52
N LEU A 156 19.34 11.58 -0.57
CA LEU A 156 20.07 10.33 -0.86
C LEU A 156 19.17 9.29 -1.51
N PHE A 157 17.96 9.13 -1.02
CA PHE A 157 16.97 8.21 -1.58
C PHE A 157 16.62 8.60 -3.03
N MET A 158 16.35 9.89 -3.29
CA MET A 158 16.05 10.39 -4.63
C MET A 158 17.20 10.23 -5.62
N ARG A 159 18.47 10.32 -5.17
CA ARG A 159 19.62 10.00 -6.01
C ARG A 159 19.63 8.53 -6.44
N ARG A 160 19.19 7.61 -5.57
CA ARG A 160 19.04 6.20 -5.94
C ARG A 160 17.94 6.00 -6.98
N VAL A 161 16.78 6.64 -6.81
CA VAL A 161 15.70 6.64 -7.81
C VAL A 161 16.20 7.10 -9.17
N GLU A 162 16.91 8.23 -9.20
CA GLU A 162 17.49 8.79 -10.43
C GLU A 162 18.48 7.84 -11.10
N LYS A 163 19.33 7.18 -10.29
CA LYS A 163 20.26 6.16 -10.79
C LYS A 163 19.51 4.99 -11.42
N MET A 164 18.45 4.47 -10.76
CA MET A 164 17.66 3.35 -11.27
C MET A 164 16.94 3.72 -12.57
N ARG A 165 16.42 4.96 -12.69
CA ARG A 165 15.84 5.48 -13.92
C ARG A 165 16.85 5.50 -15.08
N LYS A 166 18.08 6.00 -14.83
CA LYS A 166 19.14 6.04 -15.84
C LYS A 166 19.61 4.66 -16.29
N LEU A 167 19.49 3.66 -15.42
CA LEU A 167 19.82 2.26 -15.74
C LEU A 167 18.67 1.53 -16.47
N GLY A 168 17.51 2.18 -16.69
CA GLY A 168 16.36 1.58 -17.35
C GLY A 168 15.63 0.50 -16.54
N VAL A 169 15.93 0.40 -15.24
CA VAL A 169 15.29 -0.60 -14.32
C VAL A 169 14.15 -0.01 -13.52
N TRP A 170 13.80 1.25 -13.77
CA TRP A 170 12.67 1.94 -13.14
C TRP A 170 11.42 1.79 -14.01
N GLN A 171 10.84 0.61 -13.99
CA GLN A 171 9.71 0.24 -14.81
C GLN A 171 8.61 -0.37 -13.96
N SER A 172 7.35 -0.23 -14.41
CA SER A 172 6.22 -0.98 -13.88
C SER A 172 6.54 -2.47 -13.90
N THR A 173 6.32 -3.14 -12.78
CA THR A 173 6.31 -4.61 -12.70
C THR A 173 4.91 -5.04 -13.07
N ALA A 174 4.75 -5.66 -14.21
CA ALA A 174 3.54 -6.37 -14.62
C ALA A 174 3.85 -7.85 -14.62
#